data_0935b68a74fdb89f41edf0c21dc66c88
#
_entry.id   0935b68a74fdb89f41edf0c21dc66c88
#
_cell.length_a   1.000
_cell.length_b   1.000
_cell.length_c   1.000
_cell.angle_alpha   90.00
_cell.angle_beta   90.00
_cell.angle_gamma   90.00
#
_symmetry.space_group_name_H-M   'P 1'
#
loop_
_entity.id
_entity.type
_entity.pdbx_description
1 polymer ?
#
loop_
_entity_poly.entity_id
_entity_poly.type
_entity_poly.pdbx_seq_one_letter_code
_entity_poly.pdbx_strand_id
1 'polypeptide(L)'
;MGSEMCIRDSFGDRGGLKQLPGLAIQRLMEKGYGFGAEGDWKTAAMVRLMKVMTAGKKDAKGTSFMEDYTYNFVPGKEGILEAHMLEVCPTIADGPVSIKVNPLSMGDREDPARLVFTAKEGEGIATSLIDLGHRFRLIINKVDCKKTEKPMPELPVATAFWTPKPDLYKGAEAWILAGGAHHTAFSYDLSVDQMVAWAEAMGIESVVIDENTDIRILKNELRWNEVVYR
;
A
#
# COMPACT_ATOMS: atom_id res chain seq x y z
N MET A 1 -5.01 -17.54 -5.77
CA MET A 1 -5.27 -16.11 -5.53
C MET A 1 -6.52 -15.74 -6.31
N GLY A 2 -7.60 -15.43 -5.62
CA GLY A 2 -8.81 -14.93 -6.27
C GLY A 2 -8.69 -13.45 -6.49
N SER A 3 -8.99 -12.99 -7.67
CA SER A 3 -9.12 -11.58 -7.98
C SER A 3 -10.44 -11.04 -7.43
N GLU A 4 -10.42 -9.91 -6.73
CA GLU A 4 -11.65 -9.27 -6.26
C GLU A 4 -12.54 -8.73 -7.38
N MET A 5 -12.02 -8.58 -8.59
CA MET A 5 -12.87 -8.31 -9.76
C MET A 5 -13.92 -9.40 -9.99
N CYS A 6 -13.64 -10.61 -9.48
CA CYS A 6 -14.57 -11.73 -9.44
C CYS A 6 -15.38 -11.79 -8.13
N ILE A 7 -15.49 -10.69 -7.38
CA ILE A 7 -16.29 -10.64 -6.14
C ILE A 7 -17.70 -11.16 -6.39
N ARG A 8 -18.35 -10.79 -7.49
CA ARG A 8 -19.64 -11.34 -7.88
C ARG A 8 -19.61 -12.86 -8.06
N ASP A 9 -18.55 -13.39 -8.66
CA ASP A 9 -18.42 -14.82 -8.93
C ASP A 9 -17.95 -15.60 -7.71
N SER A 10 -17.03 -15.03 -6.92
CA SER A 10 -16.51 -15.65 -5.68
C SER A 10 -17.50 -15.57 -4.53
N PHE A 11 -18.37 -14.57 -4.52
CA PHE A 11 -19.38 -14.33 -3.49
C PHE A 11 -20.81 -14.51 -3.98
N GLY A 12 -21.03 -14.84 -5.27
CA GLY A 12 -22.31 -15.27 -5.83
C GLY A 12 -22.73 -16.62 -5.27
N ASP A 13 -23.80 -17.18 -5.81
CA ASP A 13 -24.36 -18.47 -5.39
C ASP A 13 -23.35 -19.63 -5.36
N ARG A 14 -22.20 -19.47 -6.04
CA ARG A 14 -21.11 -20.45 -6.10
C ARG A 14 -20.05 -20.28 -5.02
N GLY A 15 -19.89 -19.10 -4.42
CA GLY A 15 -18.78 -18.79 -3.49
C GLY A 15 -19.04 -19.12 -2.03
N GLY A 16 -20.28 -19.27 -1.63
CA GLY A 16 -20.68 -19.66 -0.28
C GLY A 16 -20.36 -18.67 0.85
N LEU A 17 -19.67 -17.57 0.55
CA LEU A 17 -19.37 -16.55 1.56
C LEU A 17 -20.50 -15.52 1.64
N LYS A 18 -21.02 -15.33 2.86
CA LYS A 18 -22.12 -14.38 3.10
C LYS A 18 -21.63 -12.94 3.24
N GLN A 19 -20.38 -12.72 3.62
CA GLN A 19 -19.76 -11.42 3.80
C GLN A 19 -18.37 -11.38 3.16
N LEU A 20 -17.86 -10.20 2.88
CA LEU A 20 -16.49 -10.01 2.41
C LEU A 20 -15.47 -10.45 3.47
N PRO A 21 -14.37 -11.16 3.12
CA PRO A 21 -13.47 -11.80 4.06
C PRO A 21 -12.43 -10.84 4.69
N GLY A 22 -12.74 -9.54 4.88
CA GLY A 22 -11.80 -8.54 5.34
C GLY A 22 -11.03 -8.92 6.59
N LEU A 23 -11.73 -9.35 7.65
CA LEU A 23 -11.09 -9.82 8.89
C LEU A 23 -10.14 -11.00 8.65
N ALA A 24 -10.54 -11.96 7.81
CA ALA A 24 -9.70 -13.11 7.50
C ALA A 24 -8.43 -12.69 6.74
N ILE A 25 -8.57 -11.77 5.78
CA ILE A 25 -7.43 -11.23 5.00
C ILE A 25 -6.47 -10.46 5.91
N GLN A 26 -6.98 -9.59 6.79
CA GLN A 26 -6.14 -8.88 7.76
C GLN A 26 -5.33 -9.85 8.63
N ARG A 27 -5.96 -10.93 9.12
CA ARG A 27 -5.29 -11.98 9.91
C ARG A 27 -4.30 -12.80 9.10
N LEU A 28 -4.57 -13.04 7.83
CA LEU A 28 -3.62 -13.72 6.94
C LEU A 28 -2.39 -12.84 6.68
N MET A 29 -2.58 -11.54 6.41
CA MET A 29 -1.45 -10.61 6.26
C MET A 29 -0.61 -10.52 7.54
N GLU A 30 -1.23 -10.52 8.72
CA GLU A 30 -0.53 -10.56 10.00
C GLU A 30 0.39 -11.80 10.12
N LYS A 31 -0.03 -12.92 9.54
CA LYS A 31 0.74 -14.16 9.47
C LYS A 31 1.78 -14.20 8.33
N GLY A 32 1.95 -13.10 7.61
CA GLY A 32 2.95 -12.96 6.55
C GLY A 32 2.46 -13.26 5.14
N TYR A 33 1.17 -13.49 4.91
CA TYR A 33 0.63 -13.61 3.55
C TYR A 33 0.61 -12.26 2.85
N GLY A 34 0.74 -12.27 1.53
CA GLY A 34 0.54 -11.10 0.69
C GLY A 34 -0.93 -10.92 0.34
N PHE A 35 -1.33 -9.66 0.20
CA PHE A 35 -2.65 -9.29 -0.29
C PHE A 35 -2.54 -8.12 -1.26
N GLY A 36 -3.36 -8.11 -2.28
CA GLY A 36 -3.62 -7.00 -3.19
C GLY A 36 -5.07 -7.10 -3.63
N ALA A 37 -5.79 -6.00 -3.49
CA ALA A 37 -7.19 -5.91 -3.83
C ALA A 37 -7.42 -6.01 -5.35
N GLU A 38 -8.65 -6.34 -5.76
CA GLU A 38 -9.14 -6.22 -7.14
C GLU A 38 -8.31 -6.96 -8.19
N GLY A 39 -7.63 -8.04 -7.78
CA GLY A 39 -6.77 -8.82 -8.66
C GLY A 39 -5.37 -8.28 -8.84
N ASP A 40 -4.96 -7.28 -8.07
CA ASP A 40 -3.61 -6.73 -8.10
C ASP A 40 -2.60 -7.70 -7.46
N TRP A 41 -2.25 -8.71 -8.25
CA TRP A 41 -1.28 -9.71 -7.85
C TRP A 41 0.13 -9.13 -7.64
N LYS A 42 0.47 -8.02 -8.29
CA LYS A 42 1.76 -7.36 -8.17
C LYS A 42 1.91 -6.75 -6.78
N THR A 43 0.91 -6.01 -6.32
CA THR A 43 0.89 -5.50 -4.95
C THR A 43 0.85 -6.63 -3.93
N ALA A 44 0.08 -7.70 -4.17
CA ALA A 44 0.08 -8.90 -3.32
C ALA A 44 1.48 -9.53 -3.22
N ALA A 45 2.19 -9.65 -4.33
CA ALA A 45 3.55 -10.16 -4.38
C ALA A 45 4.53 -9.26 -3.61
N MET A 46 4.41 -7.93 -3.76
CA MET A 46 5.24 -6.96 -3.05
C MET A 46 5.01 -6.99 -1.54
N VAL A 47 3.75 -7.02 -1.08
CA VAL A 47 3.43 -7.18 0.35
C VAL A 47 4.04 -8.47 0.90
N ARG A 48 3.92 -9.58 0.16
CA ARG A 48 4.54 -10.85 0.59
C ARG A 48 6.06 -10.78 0.63
N LEU A 49 6.69 -10.20 -0.39
CA LEU A 49 8.13 -10.00 -0.46
C LEU A 49 8.63 -9.22 0.75
N MET A 50 8.06 -8.06 1.02
CA MET A 50 8.44 -7.21 2.15
C MET A 50 8.31 -7.93 3.49
N LYS A 51 7.26 -8.73 3.67
CA LYS A 51 7.07 -9.56 4.87
C LYS A 51 8.13 -10.67 4.98
N VAL A 52 8.55 -11.25 3.87
CA VAL A 52 9.65 -12.25 3.86
C VAL A 52 10.99 -11.59 4.21
N MET A 53 11.28 -10.43 3.63
CA MET A 53 12.53 -9.69 3.89
C MET A 53 12.64 -9.21 5.33
N THR A 54 11.52 -9.02 6.02
CA THR A 54 11.47 -8.59 7.42
C THR A 54 11.20 -9.74 8.40
N ALA A 55 11.08 -10.97 7.90
CA ALA A 55 10.81 -12.13 8.75
C ALA A 55 11.90 -12.33 9.79
N GLY A 56 11.49 -12.47 11.05
CA GLY A 56 12.41 -12.64 12.20
C GLY A 56 13.06 -11.35 12.69
N LYS A 57 12.76 -10.18 12.09
CA LYS A 57 13.21 -8.90 12.62
C LYS A 57 12.58 -8.66 14.00
N LYS A 58 13.43 -8.50 15.01
CA LYS A 58 12.99 -8.06 16.33
C LYS A 58 12.46 -6.64 16.25
N ASP A 59 11.38 -6.35 16.95
CA ASP A 59 10.75 -5.03 17.00
C ASP A 59 10.25 -4.52 15.62
N ALA A 60 9.85 -5.44 14.75
CA ALA A 60 9.23 -5.09 13.47
C ALA A 60 8.01 -4.20 13.69
N LYS A 61 7.96 -3.07 12.98
CA LYS A 61 6.85 -2.11 13.04
C LYS A 61 5.70 -2.45 12.09
N GLY A 62 5.98 -3.26 11.09
CA GLY A 62 4.97 -3.88 10.24
C GLY A 62 4.99 -3.46 8.77
N THR A 63 4.29 -4.30 8.00
CA THR A 63 4.11 -4.17 6.55
C THR A 63 2.65 -4.40 6.20
N SER A 64 2.10 -3.61 5.29
CA SER A 64 0.70 -3.67 4.88
C SER A 64 0.51 -3.44 3.38
N PHE A 65 -0.61 -3.90 2.88
CA PHE A 65 -1.27 -3.36 1.71
C PHE A 65 -1.93 -2.03 2.09
N MET A 66 -1.87 -1.01 1.23
CA MET A 66 -2.50 0.29 1.40
C MET A 66 -3.09 0.76 0.07
N GLU A 67 -3.99 1.72 0.14
CA GLU A 67 -4.59 2.40 -1.00
C GLU A 67 -4.64 3.91 -0.74
N ASP A 68 -4.24 4.71 -1.72
CA ASP A 68 -4.43 6.16 -1.74
C ASP A 68 -5.93 6.49 -1.75
N TYR A 69 -6.48 6.79 -0.57
CA TYR A 69 -7.92 6.97 -0.40
C TYR A 69 -8.36 8.41 -0.69
N THR A 70 -7.61 9.40 -0.20
CA THR A 70 -7.85 10.81 -0.49
C THR A 70 -6.64 11.68 -0.16
N TYR A 71 -6.54 12.81 -0.86
CA TYR A 71 -5.47 13.79 -0.70
C TYR A 71 -5.94 14.98 0.12
N ASN A 72 -5.15 15.42 1.08
CA ASN A 72 -5.35 16.64 1.83
C ASN A 72 -4.38 17.74 1.34
N PHE A 73 -4.93 18.78 0.77
CA PHE A 73 -4.16 19.92 0.23
C PHE A 73 -4.18 21.16 1.14
N VAL A 74 -4.66 21.03 2.38
CA VAL A 74 -4.68 22.15 3.32
C VAL A 74 -3.23 22.56 3.67
N PRO A 75 -2.83 23.84 3.46
CA PRO A 75 -1.48 24.30 3.73
C PRO A 75 -0.99 23.98 5.14
N GLY A 76 0.20 23.37 5.23
CA GLY A 76 0.81 22.89 6.48
C GLY A 76 0.26 21.56 7.01
N LYS A 77 -0.70 20.95 6.31
CA LYS A 77 -1.31 19.66 6.66
C LYS A 77 -1.42 18.73 5.46
N GLU A 78 -0.60 18.98 4.45
CA GLU A 78 -0.61 18.21 3.22
C GLU A 78 -0.22 16.76 3.47
N GLY A 79 -0.93 15.85 2.81
CA GLY A 79 -0.67 14.42 2.90
C GLY A 79 -1.75 13.59 2.24
N ILE A 80 -1.58 12.28 2.31
CA ILE A 80 -2.47 11.28 1.74
C ILE A 80 -3.08 10.47 2.88
N LEU A 81 -4.39 10.37 2.88
CA LEU A 81 -5.08 9.39 3.72
C LEU A 81 -5.06 8.05 3.00
N GLU A 82 -4.46 7.10 3.65
CA GLU A 82 -4.33 5.73 3.21
C GLU A 82 -5.30 4.84 3.96
N ALA A 83 -6.05 4.06 3.24
CA ALA A 83 -6.98 3.11 3.80
C ALA A 83 -7.25 1.99 2.78
N HIS A 84 -8.05 1.04 3.15
CA HIS A 84 -8.84 0.19 2.28
C HIS A 84 -10.10 -0.21 3.04
N MET A 85 -11.11 -0.61 2.32
CA MET A 85 -12.43 -0.88 2.93
C MET A 85 -12.36 -1.90 4.07
N LEU A 86 -11.48 -2.91 3.98
CA LEU A 86 -11.41 -4.01 4.92
C LEU A 86 -9.98 -4.47 5.28
N GLU A 87 -8.99 -4.34 4.40
CA GLU A 87 -7.84 -5.26 4.36
C GLU A 87 -6.49 -4.65 4.76
N VAL A 88 -6.45 -3.57 5.54
CA VAL A 88 -5.19 -3.02 6.05
C VAL A 88 -4.65 -3.90 7.19
N CYS A 89 -3.35 -4.24 7.14
CA CYS A 89 -2.73 -5.19 8.07
C CYS A 89 -2.56 -4.63 9.48
N PRO A 90 -3.00 -5.31 10.54
CA PRO A 90 -2.92 -4.81 11.90
C PRO A 90 -1.49 -4.73 12.46
N THR A 91 -0.48 -5.25 11.78
CA THR A 91 0.92 -5.11 12.23
C THR A 91 1.41 -3.67 12.26
N ILE A 92 0.79 -2.77 11.46
CA ILE A 92 1.13 -1.34 11.44
C ILE A 92 0.37 -0.50 12.48
N ALA A 93 -0.53 -1.11 13.27
CA ALA A 93 -1.40 -0.41 14.21
C ALA A 93 -0.62 0.32 15.33
N ASP A 94 -1.04 1.55 15.65
CA ASP A 94 -0.59 2.29 16.82
C ASP A 94 -1.51 1.96 18.01
N GLY A 95 -1.18 0.91 18.74
CA GLY A 95 -1.93 0.49 19.94
C GLY A 95 -3.07 -0.50 19.69
N PRO A 96 -4.12 -0.47 20.51
CA PRO A 96 -5.18 -1.47 20.48
C PRO A 96 -5.98 -1.46 19.17
N VAL A 97 -6.26 -2.66 18.66
CA VAL A 97 -7.07 -2.89 17.47
C VAL A 97 -8.49 -3.27 17.89
N SER A 98 -9.51 -2.63 17.31
CA SER A 98 -10.91 -2.95 17.57
C SER A 98 -11.54 -3.71 16.40
N ILE A 99 -12.46 -4.62 16.69
CA ILE A 99 -13.28 -5.25 15.66
C ILE A 99 -14.54 -4.41 15.48
N LYS A 100 -14.87 -4.10 14.23
CA LYS A 100 -16.12 -3.43 13.83
C LYS A 100 -16.87 -4.27 12.81
N VAL A 101 -18.18 -4.21 12.90
CA VAL A 101 -19.11 -4.75 11.90
C VAL A 101 -19.95 -3.57 11.45
N ASN A 102 -19.78 -3.16 10.21
CA ASN A 102 -20.48 -2.01 9.65
C ASN A 102 -20.93 -2.32 8.23
N PRO A 103 -22.03 -1.74 7.78
CA PRO A 103 -22.47 -1.84 6.40
C PRO A 103 -21.34 -1.50 5.43
N LEU A 104 -21.30 -2.26 4.36
CA LEU A 104 -20.52 -1.94 3.19
C LEU A 104 -21.53 -1.85 2.04
N SER A 105 -21.71 -0.67 1.47
CA SER A 105 -22.74 -0.40 0.45
C SER A 105 -22.46 -1.08 -0.90
N MET A 106 -21.75 -2.21 -0.89
CA MET A 106 -21.40 -2.99 -2.05
C MET A 106 -22.11 -4.35 -2.03
N GLY A 107 -23.11 -4.48 -2.89
CA GLY A 107 -23.80 -5.74 -3.14
C GLY A 107 -24.78 -6.16 -2.02
N ASP A 108 -25.43 -7.27 -2.25
CA ASP A 108 -26.42 -7.87 -1.34
C ASP A 108 -25.74 -8.80 -0.32
N ARG A 109 -24.72 -8.29 0.40
CA ARG A 109 -23.96 -9.08 1.37
C ARG A 109 -24.20 -8.61 2.78
N GLU A 110 -23.99 -9.52 3.74
CA GLU A 110 -24.02 -9.20 5.16
C GLU A 110 -22.86 -8.27 5.52
N ASP A 111 -23.03 -7.47 6.55
CA ASP A 111 -22.06 -6.50 7.03
C ASP A 111 -20.73 -7.19 7.41
N PRO A 112 -19.59 -6.82 6.76
CA PRO A 112 -18.34 -7.50 7.01
C PRO A 112 -17.68 -7.04 8.31
N ALA A 113 -17.12 -8.00 9.03
CA ALA A 113 -16.23 -7.72 10.14
C ALA A 113 -14.85 -7.26 9.64
N ARG A 114 -14.27 -6.27 10.32
CA ARG A 114 -12.92 -5.73 10.03
C ARG A 114 -12.25 -5.22 11.29
N LEU A 115 -10.93 -5.19 11.25
CA LEU A 115 -10.10 -4.57 12.28
C LEU A 115 -9.94 -3.09 11.96
N VAL A 116 -10.21 -2.24 12.94
CA VAL A 116 -10.12 -0.78 12.83
C VAL A 116 -9.06 -0.27 13.79
N PHE A 117 -8.15 0.54 13.29
CA PHE A 117 -7.03 1.14 14.01
C PHE A 117 -6.46 2.31 13.20
N THR A 118 -5.57 3.07 13.82
CA THR A 118 -4.71 4.05 13.13
C THR A 118 -3.29 3.52 13.09
N ALA A 119 -2.57 3.76 12.02
CA ALA A 119 -1.18 3.36 11.87
C ALA A 119 -0.25 4.17 12.78
N LYS A 120 0.92 3.62 13.08
CA LYS A 120 2.00 4.26 13.84
C LYS A 120 2.53 5.49 13.10
N GLU A 121 3.05 6.46 13.87
CA GLU A 121 3.87 7.53 13.30
C GLU A 121 5.28 7.01 12.96
N GLY A 122 5.91 7.65 11.99
CA GLY A 122 7.31 7.42 11.63
C GLY A 122 7.54 7.25 10.15
N GLU A 123 8.81 7.17 9.79
CA GLU A 123 9.22 6.97 8.40
C GLU A 123 8.93 5.55 7.94
N GLY A 124 8.59 5.44 6.67
CA GLY A 124 8.36 4.19 5.96
C GLY A 124 8.59 4.35 4.46
N ILE A 125 8.36 3.28 3.74
CA ILE A 125 8.39 3.28 2.28
C ILE A 125 7.07 2.74 1.73
N ALA A 126 6.53 3.42 0.72
CA ALA A 126 5.46 2.93 -0.13
C ALA A 126 6.04 2.47 -1.47
N THR A 127 5.61 1.32 -1.97
CA THR A 127 6.12 0.77 -3.23
C THR A 127 5.00 0.35 -4.16
N SER A 128 5.24 0.49 -5.46
CA SER A 128 4.37 -0.03 -6.51
C SER A 128 5.20 -0.74 -7.57
N LEU A 129 4.81 -1.97 -7.91
CA LEU A 129 5.44 -2.74 -8.98
C LEU A 129 4.60 -2.62 -10.25
N ILE A 130 5.14 -1.95 -11.27
CA ILE A 130 4.45 -1.64 -12.51
C ILE A 130 4.91 -2.60 -13.61
N ASP A 131 3.94 -3.12 -14.36
CA ASP A 131 4.18 -3.91 -15.55
C ASP A 131 4.13 -3.00 -16.78
N LEU A 132 5.28 -2.87 -17.46
CA LEU A 132 5.44 -2.09 -18.70
C LEU A 132 5.34 -2.98 -19.95
N GLY A 133 4.89 -4.23 -19.80
CA GLY A 133 4.72 -5.21 -20.87
C GLY A 133 5.97 -6.03 -21.14
N HIS A 134 7.11 -5.38 -21.31
CA HIS A 134 8.40 -6.05 -21.58
C HIS A 134 9.34 -6.07 -20.36
N ARG A 135 9.02 -5.32 -19.30
CA ARG A 135 9.77 -5.27 -18.06
C ARG A 135 8.89 -4.85 -16.89
N PHE A 136 9.39 -5.05 -15.70
CA PHE A 136 8.82 -4.47 -14.48
C PHE A 136 9.59 -3.22 -14.06
N ARG A 137 8.86 -2.28 -13.44
CA ARG A 137 9.42 -1.12 -12.75
C ARG A 137 8.95 -1.14 -11.30
N LEU A 138 9.89 -1.07 -10.37
CA LEU A 138 9.62 -0.88 -8.96
C LEU A 138 9.74 0.61 -8.62
N ILE A 139 8.65 1.20 -8.18
CA ILE A 139 8.65 2.57 -7.66
C ILE A 139 8.73 2.48 -6.14
N ILE A 140 9.61 3.26 -5.53
CA ILE A 140 9.84 3.30 -4.10
C ILE A 140 9.75 4.77 -3.66
N ASN A 141 8.75 5.11 -2.86
CA ASN A 141 8.63 6.44 -2.30
C ASN A 141 8.83 6.41 -0.78
N LYS A 142 9.73 7.22 -0.27
CA LYS A 142 9.83 7.48 1.16
C LYS A 142 8.63 8.29 1.61
N VAL A 143 8.04 7.88 2.72
CA VAL A 143 6.86 8.55 3.29
C VAL A 143 7.06 8.76 4.79
N ASP A 144 6.43 9.81 5.30
CA ASP A 144 6.44 10.16 6.73
C ASP A 144 5.02 10.05 7.28
N CYS A 145 4.76 8.97 8.02
CA CYS A 145 3.46 8.72 8.63
C CYS A 145 3.25 9.60 9.84
N LYS A 146 2.08 10.23 9.90
CA LYS A 146 1.67 11.17 10.94
C LYS A 146 0.32 10.77 11.52
N LYS A 147 0.03 11.24 12.72
CA LYS A 147 -1.32 11.09 13.28
C LYS A 147 -2.31 11.97 12.54
N THR A 148 -3.50 11.43 12.34
CA THR A 148 -4.64 12.26 11.89
C THR A 148 -5.06 13.19 13.02
N GLU A 149 -5.25 14.47 12.72
CA GLU A 149 -5.63 15.47 13.73
C GLU A 149 -7.02 15.27 14.32
N LYS A 150 -7.90 14.62 13.56
CA LYS A 150 -9.30 14.42 13.95
C LYS A 150 -9.69 12.96 13.77
N PRO A 151 -10.50 12.42 14.69
CA PRO A 151 -11.14 11.13 14.47
C PRO A 151 -12.05 11.20 13.25
N MET A 152 -12.12 10.11 12.51
CA MET A 152 -12.99 9.95 11.34
C MET A 152 -14.07 8.89 11.61
N PRO A 153 -15.10 9.21 12.43
CA PRO A 153 -16.10 8.22 12.85
C PRO A 153 -16.91 7.66 11.69
N GLU A 154 -17.08 8.45 10.61
CA GLU A 154 -17.81 8.06 9.41
C GLU A 154 -16.96 7.18 8.46
N LEU A 155 -15.68 6.97 8.79
CA LEU A 155 -14.77 6.09 8.07
C LEU A 155 -14.32 4.93 8.99
N PRO A 156 -15.17 3.91 9.22
CA PRO A 156 -14.89 2.83 10.16
C PRO A 156 -13.96 1.77 9.57
N VAL A 157 -12.79 2.18 9.10
CA VAL A 157 -11.75 1.33 8.51
C VAL A 157 -10.40 1.62 9.17
N ALA A 158 -9.43 0.76 8.96
CA ALA A 158 -8.06 1.02 9.37
C ALA A 158 -7.44 2.07 8.45
N THR A 159 -6.71 3.03 9.02
CA THR A 159 -6.15 4.18 8.30
C THR A 159 -4.68 4.41 8.63
N ALA A 160 -3.94 4.94 7.67
CA ALA A 160 -2.70 5.68 7.88
C ALA A 160 -2.83 7.07 7.23
N PHE A 161 -2.01 8.00 7.66
CA PHE A 161 -1.90 9.30 7.00
C PHE A 161 -0.42 9.60 6.85
N TRP A 162 0.02 9.86 5.62
CA TRP A 162 1.42 10.17 5.38
C TRP A 162 1.63 11.33 4.43
N THR A 163 2.80 11.94 4.55
CA THR A 163 3.30 12.89 3.57
C THR A 163 4.40 12.20 2.76
N PRO A 164 4.24 12.04 1.43
CA PRO A 164 5.31 11.53 0.59
C PRO A 164 6.46 12.53 0.50
N LYS A 165 7.69 12.03 0.30
CA LYS A 165 8.86 12.86 0.06
C LYS A 165 8.93 13.24 -1.44
N PRO A 166 9.52 14.42 -1.76
CA PRO A 166 10.02 15.45 -0.85
C PRO A 166 8.90 16.26 -0.18
N ASP A 167 7.76 16.36 -0.81
CA ASP A 167 6.49 16.96 -0.37
C ASP A 167 5.33 16.33 -1.14
N LEU A 168 4.10 16.62 -0.75
CA LEU A 168 2.90 16.02 -1.37
C LEU A 168 2.86 16.26 -2.89
N TYR A 169 3.14 17.48 -3.34
CA TYR A 169 2.97 17.85 -4.75
C TYR A 169 4.01 17.18 -5.64
N LYS A 170 5.29 17.28 -5.26
CA LYS A 170 6.39 16.67 -6.02
C LYS A 170 6.38 15.14 -5.90
N GLY A 171 6.09 14.62 -4.70
CA GLY A 171 5.98 13.18 -4.49
C GLY A 171 4.89 12.57 -5.35
N ALA A 172 3.68 13.17 -5.37
CA ALA A 172 2.58 12.73 -6.21
C ALA A 172 2.88 12.90 -7.71
N GLU A 173 3.49 14.04 -8.14
CA GLU A 173 3.91 14.22 -9.54
C GLU A 173 4.92 13.13 -9.95
N ALA A 174 5.93 12.88 -9.13
CA ALA A 174 6.94 11.86 -9.39
C ALA A 174 6.32 10.45 -9.47
N TRP A 175 5.42 10.12 -8.55
CA TRP A 175 4.68 8.86 -8.52
C TRP A 175 3.88 8.62 -9.79
N ILE A 176 3.09 9.61 -10.22
CA ILE A 176 2.29 9.55 -11.45
C ILE A 176 3.20 9.44 -12.69
N LEU A 177 4.27 10.22 -12.77
CA LEU A 177 5.22 10.18 -13.88
C LEU A 177 5.91 8.82 -14.00
N ALA A 178 6.23 8.18 -12.88
CA ALA A 178 6.81 6.84 -12.86
C ALA A 178 5.80 5.74 -13.20
N GLY A 179 4.50 6.04 -13.21
CA GLY A 179 3.41 5.10 -13.49
C GLY A 179 2.84 4.44 -12.23
N GLY A 180 3.02 5.04 -11.07
CA GLY A 180 2.56 4.51 -9.79
C GLY A 180 1.05 4.29 -9.73
N ALA A 181 0.64 3.20 -9.12
CA ALA A 181 -0.76 2.84 -8.90
C ALA A 181 -1.26 3.38 -7.53
N HIS A 182 -2.58 3.40 -7.35
CA HIS A 182 -3.20 3.78 -6.08
C HIS A 182 -3.06 2.67 -5.01
N HIS A 183 -2.92 1.40 -5.42
CA HIS A 183 -2.54 0.32 -4.52
C HIS A 183 -1.04 0.30 -4.28
N THR A 184 -0.64 0.20 -3.02
CA THR A 184 0.76 0.19 -2.61
C THR A 184 1.05 -0.93 -1.62
N ALA A 185 2.30 -1.42 -1.63
CA ALA A 185 2.85 -2.19 -0.54
C ALA A 185 3.69 -1.25 0.34
N PHE A 186 3.33 -1.16 1.60
CA PHE A 186 3.92 -0.25 2.57
C PHE A 186 4.69 -1.01 3.65
N SER A 187 5.84 -0.47 4.09
CA SER A 187 6.60 -1.02 5.22
C SER A 187 7.34 0.05 6.01
N TYR A 188 7.30 -0.06 7.33
CA TYR A 188 8.17 0.68 8.25
C TYR A 188 9.55 0.03 8.40
N ASP A 189 9.73 -1.21 7.95
CA ASP A 189 10.84 -2.07 8.35
C ASP A 189 11.91 -2.22 7.30
N LEU A 190 11.66 -1.74 6.09
CA LEU A 190 12.58 -1.79 4.97
C LEU A 190 13.08 -0.39 4.59
N SER A 191 14.33 -0.33 4.16
CA SER A 191 14.90 0.88 3.59
C SER A 191 14.78 0.91 2.06
N VAL A 192 14.95 2.10 1.48
CA VAL A 192 15.08 2.28 0.03
C VAL A 192 16.20 1.39 -0.53
N ASP A 193 17.39 1.41 0.10
CA ASP A 193 18.54 0.66 -0.38
C ASP A 193 18.31 -0.85 -0.42
N GLN A 194 17.56 -1.39 0.55
CA GLN A 194 17.20 -2.81 0.55
C GLN A 194 16.28 -3.17 -0.63
N MET A 195 15.32 -2.30 -0.94
CA MET A 195 14.42 -2.51 -2.07
C MET A 195 15.12 -2.32 -3.41
N VAL A 196 16.01 -1.34 -3.53
CA VAL A 196 16.84 -1.13 -4.72
C VAL A 196 17.74 -2.34 -4.94
N ALA A 197 18.47 -2.82 -3.92
CA ALA A 197 19.32 -4.00 -4.02
C ALA A 197 18.55 -5.26 -4.44
N TRP A 198 17.30 -5.42 -3.94
CA TRP A 198 16.44 -6.50 -4.40
C TRP A 198 16.07 -6.36 -5.88
N ALA A 199 15.66 -5.15 -6.31
CA ALA A 199 15.30 -4.89 -7.70
C ALA A 199 16.48 -5.15 -8.65
N GLU A 200 17.66 -4.68 -8.29
CA GLU A 200 18.91 -4.94 -9.05
C GLU A 200 19.20 -6.44 -9.17
N ALA A 201 19.10 -7.19 -8.06
CA ALA A 201 19.33 -8.63 -8.06
C ALA A 201 18.33 -9.38 -8.95
N MET A 202 17.13 -8.83 -9.13
CA MET A 202 16.06 -9.40 -9.97
C MET A 202 16.07 -8.85 -11.41
N GLY A 203 16.96 -7.92 -11.75
CA GLY A 203 16.97 -7.24 -13.05
C GLY A 203 15.73 -6.34 -13.29
N ILE A 204 15.14 -5.84 -12.22
CA ILE A 204 13.95 -4.97 -12.27
C ILE A 204 14.41 -3.51 -12.21
N GLU A 205 13.87 -2.68 -13.10
CA GLU A 205 14.05 -1.22 -13.05
C GLU A 205 13.54 -0.68 -11.70
N SER A 206 14.34 0.16 -11.03
CA SER A 206 13.92 0.85 -9.81
C SER A 206 13.88 2.37 -10.01
N VAL A 207 12.87 3.01 -9.45
CA VAL A 207 12.71 4.47 -9.40
C VAL A 207 12.50 4.87 -7.95
N VAL A 208 13.40 5.72 -7.44
CA VAL A 208 13.37 6.20 -6.06
C VAL A 208 12.80 7.62 -5.99
N ILE A 209 11.86 7.83 -5.10
CA ILE A 209 11.26 9.13 -4.78
C ILE A 209 11.56 9.44 -3.31
N ASP A 210 12.39 10.45 -3.07
CA ASP A 210 12.87 10.84 -1.75
C ASP A 210 13.05 12.35 -1.63
N GLU A 211 13.76 12.79 -0.60
CA GLU A 211 14.03 14.21 -0.32
C GLU A 211 14.78 14.92 -1.44
N ASN A 212 15.55 14.19 -2.26
CA ASN A 212 16.40 14.72 -3.31
C ASN A 212 15.74 14.69 -4.69
N THR A 213 14.50 14.23 -4.79
CA THR A 213 13.80 14.06 -6.07
C THR A 213 13.61 15.38 -6.79
N ASP A 214 14.23 15.49 -7.97
CA ASP A 214 14.02 16.57 -8.94
C ASP A 214 13.23 16.04 -10.14
N ILE A 215 12.11 16.66 -10.42
CA ILE A 215 11.16 16.19 -11.47
C ILE A 215 11.80 16.22 -12.88
N ARG A 216 12.69 17.18 -13.14
CA ARG A 216 13.36 17.26 -14.45
C ARG A 216 14.38 16.13 -14.62
N ILE A 217 15.11 15.83 -13.55
CA ILE A 217 16.07 14.71 -13.54
C ILE A 217 15.32 13.41 -13.69
N LEU A 218 14.27 13.20 -12.89
CA LEU A 218 13.41 12.02 -12.97
C LEU A 218 12.87 11.78 -14.39
N LYS A 219 12.35 12.82 -15.05
CA LYS A 219 11.86 12.71 -16.44
C LYS A 219 12.94 12.25 -17.42
N ASN A 220 14.19 12.65 -17.20
CA ASN A 220 15.31 12.19 -18.03
C ASN A 220 15.70 10.74 -17.68
N GLU A 221 15.75 10.39 -16.41
CA GLU A 221 16.02 9.03 -15.93
C GLU A 221 15.01 8.04 -16.52
N LEU A 222 13.71 8.34 -16.43
CA LEU A 222 12.65 7.51 -17.01
C LEU A 222 12.83 7.28 -18.52
N ARG A 223 13.30 8.29 -19.27
CA ARG A 223 13.60 8.15 -20.71
C ARG A 223 14.83 7.27 -20.95
N TRP A 224 15.87 7.39 -20.12
CA TRP A 224 17.07 6.55 -20.22
C TRP A 224 16.73 5.10 -19.89
N ASN A 225 15.91 4.87 -18.89
CA ASN A 225 15.47 3.54 -18.47
C ASN A 225 14.75 2.78 -19.60
N GLU A 226 14.02 3.49 -20.49
CA GLU A 226 13.44 2.89 -21.69
C GLU A 226 14.48 2.28 -22.66
N VAL A 227 15.71 2.72 -22.56
CA VAL A 227 16.82 2.21 -23.40
C VAL A 227 17.61 1.12 -22.68
N VAL A 228 17.83 1.29 -21.37
CA VAL A 228 18.69 0.40 -20.56
C VAL A 228 18.00 -0.92 -20.23
N TYR A 229 16.71 -0.86 -19.89
CA TYR A 229 15.91 -2.02 -19.47
C TYR A 229 15.03 -2.58 -20.62
N ARG A 230 15.64 -2.84 -21.76
CA ARG A 230 14.94 -3.45 -22.92
C ARG A 230 14.98 -4.96 -22.89
#